data_50e14c66f1c701de187ad6c2f43610c6
#
_entry.id   50e14c66f1c701de187ad6c2f43610c6
#
_cell.length_a   1.000
_cell.length_b   1.000
_cell.length_c   1.000
_cell.angle_alpha   90.00
_cell.angle_beta   90.00
_cell.angle_gamma   90.00
#
_symmetry.space_group_name_H-M   'P 1'
#
loop_
_entity.id
_entity.type
_entity.pdbx_description
1 polymer ?
#
loop_
_entity_poly.entity_id
_entity_poly.type
_entity_poly.pdbx_seq_one_letter_code
_entity_poly.pdbx_strand_id
1 'polypeptide(L)'
;MIRACALLLIVLGSLAALPAWAVDWGQAQTVTMSETEYRFSPNKLTLRRGEPYRLHLENRGKELHEFTAPEFIRSAKIHNPEVLNADKTEIVVKPGEAKDLLFVPKAAGRYRFICADHDWAGMVGKITVK
;
A
#
# COMPACT_ATOMS: atom_id res chain seq x y z
N MET A 1 30.56 -63.71 27.39
CA MET A 1 29.64 -62.64 27.74
C MET A 1 29.92 -61.45 26.85
N ILE A 2 29.11 -61.24 25.82
CA ILE A 2 29.31 -60.19 24.87
C ILE A 2 28.27 -59.11 25.20
N ARG A 3 28.74 -57.94 25.64
CA ARG A 3 27.85 -56.75 25.90
C ARG A 3 27.66 -55.98 24.61
N ALA A 4 26.47 -56.00 24.07
CA ALA A 4 26.08 -55.20 22.95
C ALA A 4 25.84 -53.76 23.44
N CYS A 5 26.65 -52.81 22.94
CA CYS A 5 26.43 -51.37 23.13
C CYS A 5 25.48 -50.88 22.03
N ALA A 6 24.25 -50.53 22.41
CA ALA A 6 23.30 -49.91 21.51
C ALA A 6 23.62 -48.41 21.35
N LEU A 7 24.06 -48.00 20.18
CA LEU A 7 24.24 -46.61 19.81
C LEU A 7 22.88 -46.01 19.48
N LEU A 8 22.43 -45.09 20.33
CA LEU A 8 21.21 -44.28 20.11
C LEU A 8 21.55 -43.13 19.15
N LEU A 9 21.14 -43.24 17.91
CA LEU A 9 21.25 -42.17 16.92
C LEU A 9 20.13 -41.15 17.19
N ILE A 10 20.50 -39.98 17.75
CA ILE A 10 19.62 -38.83 17.88
C ILE A 10 19.59 -38.13 16.52
N VAL A 11 18.51 -38.31 15.79
CA VAL A 11 18.23 -37.52 14.57
C VAL A 11 17.74 -36.12 15.00
N LEU A 12 18.61 -35.11 14.97
CA LEU A 12 18.21 -33.74 15.09
C LEU A 12 17.47 -33.34 13.80
N GLY A 13 16.15 -33.35 13.86
CA GLY A 13 15.31 -32.77 12.80
C GLY A 13 15.50 -31.26 12.75
N SER A 14 16.17 -30.76 11.72
CA SER A 14 16.22 -29.33 11.43
C SER A 14 14.81 -28.87 11.10
N LEU A 15 14.16 -28.10 11.99
CA LEU A 15 12.97 -27.30 11.62
C LEU A 15 13.43 -26.25 10.60
N ALA A 16 13.21 -26.54 9.33
CA ALA A 16 13.32 -25.53 8.30
C ALA A 16 12.22 -24.48 8.55
N ALA A 17 12.61 -23.27 8.95
CA ALA A 17 11.70 -22.15 9.02
C ALA A 17 11.11 -21.92 7.61
N LEU A 18 9.80 -22.05 7.48
CA LEU A 18 9.11 -21.72 6.22
C LEU A 18 9.40 -20.26 5.88
N PRO A 19 9.77 -19.95 4.63
CA PRO A 19 10.05 -18.57 4.27
C PRO A 19 8.81 -17.73 4.51
N ALA A 20 8.96 -16.59 5.22
CA ALA A 20 7.94 -15.58 5.30
C ALA A 20 7.58 -15.20 3.85
N TRP A 21 6.34 -15.47 3.44
CA TRP A 21 5.88 -15.26 2.07
C TRP A 21 6.12 -13.81 1.68
N ALA A 22 7.03 -13.58 0.76
CA ALA A 22 7.22 -12.27 0.16
C ALA A 22 5.93 -11.90 -0.58
N VAL A 23 5.48 -10.65 -0.44
CA VAL A 23 4.29 -10.16 -1.13
C VAL A 23 4.55 -10.23 -2.64
N ASP A 24 3.68 -10.94 -3.36
CA ASP A 24 3.71 -10.95 -4.83
C ASP A 24 3.00 -9.69 -5.35
N TRP A 25 3.79 -8.67 -5.67
CA TRP A 25 3.27 -7.40 -6.18
C TRP A 25 2.69 -7.51 -7.58
N GLY A 26 2.99 -8.58 -8.32
CA GLY A 26 2.35 -8.89 -9.59
C GLY A 26 0.88 -9.27 -9.43
N GLN A 27 0.48 -9.75 -8.24
CA GLN A 27 -0.90 -10.11 -7.89
C GLN A 27 -1.61 -9.03 -7.07
N ALA A 28 -1.00 -7.86 -6.86
CA ALA A 28 -1.63 -6.76 -6.13
C ALA A 28 -2.92 -6.30 -6.83
N GLN A 29 -3.97 -6.08 -6.04
CA GLN A 29 -5.22 -5.55 -6.57
C GLN A 29 -5.02 -4.10 -7.02
N THR A 30 -5.32 -3.80 -8.29
CA THR A 30 -5.19 -2.45 -8.82
C THR A 30 -6.47 -1.65 -8.59
N VAL A 31 -6.33 -0.49 -7.99
CA VAL A 31 -7.35 0.55 -7.90
C VAL A 31 -6.88 1.72 -8.74
N THR A 32 -7.56 2.01 -9.83
CA THR A 32 -7.28 3.19 -10.65
C THR A 32 -8.10 4.37 -10.16
N MET A 33 -7.43 5.50 -9.94
CA MET A 33 -8.05 6.77 -9.53
C MET A 33 -7.62 7.85 -10.51
N SER A 34 -8.60 8.49 -11.14
CA SER A 34 -8.35 9.68 -11.95
C SER A 34 -8.46 10.96 -11.11
N GLU A 35 -7.60 11.91 -11.39
CA GLU A 35 -7.55 13.25 -10.83
C GLU A 35 -7.87 14.26 -11.92
N THR A 36 -8.90 15.06 -11.70
CA THR A 36 -9.30 16.17 -12.58
C THR A 36 -9.63 17.39 -11.73
N GLU A 37 -9.87 18.55 -12.34
CA GLU A 37 -10.25 19.78 -11.63
C GLU A 37 -11.73 19.68 -11.18
N TYR A 38 -12.06 19.56 -9.99
CA TYR A 38 -11.35 19.40 -8.71
C TYR A 38 -11.91 18.15 -8.04
N ARG A 39 -11.56 16.99 -8.54
CA ARG A 39 -12.21 15.74 -8.18
C ARG A 39 -11.29 14.53 -8.30
N PHE A 40 -11.41 13.64 -7.33
CA PHE A 40 -10.95 12.26 -7.43
C PHE A 40 -12.07 11.35 -7.92
N SER A 41 -11.76 10.41 -8.81
CA SER A 41 -12.72 9.40 -9.27
C SER A 41 -12.07 8.02 -9.34
N PRO A 42 -12.47 7.07 -8.46
CA PRO A 42 -13.41 7.19 -7.35
C PRO A 42 -12.87 8.04 -6.19
N ASN A 43 -13.75 8.63 -5.39
CA ASN A 43 -13.39 9.36 -4.16
C ASN A 43 -13.70 8.58 -2.86
N LYS A 44 -14.08 7.32 -3.00
CA LYS A 44 -14.31 6.39 -1.89
C LYS A 44 -13.64 5.07 -2.22
N LEU A 45 -12.73 4.65 -1.37
CA LEU A 45 -12.05 3.37 -1.48
C LEU A 45 -12.42 2.48 -0.31
N THR A 46 -12.64 1.20 -0.58
CA THR A 46 -12.77 0.16 0.45
C THR A 46 -11.68 -0.87 0.24
N LEU A 47 -10.82 -1.03 1.23
CA LEU A 47 -9.65 -1.90 1.20
C LEU A 47 -9.75 -2.94 2.32
N ARG A 48 -9.07 -4.06 2.15
CA ARG A 48 -8.95 -5.10 3.17
C ARG A 48 -7.57 -5.04 3.82
N ARG A 49 -7.55 -5.10 5.15
CA ARG A 49 -6.31 -5.17 5.90
C ARG A 49 -5.50 -6.41 5.52
N GLY A 50 -4.20 -6.23 5.30
CA GLY A 50 -3.28 -7.31 4.98
C GLY A 50 -3.19 -7.71 3.51
N GLU A 51 -4.07 -7.19 2.64
CA GLU A 51 -4.02 -7.47 1.20
C GLU A 51 -3.14 -6.45 0.46
N PRO A 52 -2.38 -6.88 -0.56
CA PRO A 52 -1.56 -5.98 -1.35
C PRO A 52 -2.39 -5.23 -2.39
N TYR A 53 -2.13 -3.93 -2.52
CA TYR A 53 -2.77 -3.04 -3.47
C TYR A 53 -1.77 -2.24 -4.29
N ARG A 54 -2.19 -1.90 -5.51
CA ARG A 54 -1.61 -0.87 -6.37
C ARG A 54 -2.64 0.24 -6.52
N LEU A 55 -2.39 1.42 -5.96
CA LEU A 55 -3.16 2.61 -6.29
C LEU A 55 -2.50 3.27 -7.50
N HIS A 56 -3.19 3.20 -8.64
CA HIS A 56 -2.77 3.82 -9.89
C HIS A 56 -3.45 5.18 -10.00
N LEU A 57 -2.67 6.26 -9.80
CA LEU A 57 -3.12 7.64 -9.91
C LEU A 57 -2.87 8.16 -11.32
N GLU A 58 -3.89 8.71 -11.97
CA GLU A 58 -3.78 9.31 -13.30
C GLU A 58 -4.26 10.76 -13.25
N ASN A 59 -3.39 11.72 -13.48
CA ASN A 59 -3.81 13.10 -13.64
C ASN A 59 -4.30 13.34 -15.08
N ARG A 60 -5.61 13.36 -15.24
CA ARG A 60 -6.31 13.64 -16.50
C ARG A 60 -6.75 15.11 -16.63
N GLY A 61 -6.38 15.93 -15.67
CA GLY A 61 -6.66 17.36 -15.63
C GLY A 61 -5.57 18.20 -16.28
N LYS A 62 -5.68 19.51 -16.10
CA LYS A 62 -4.76 20.51 -16.62
C LYS A 62 -3.86 21.11 -15.55
N GLU A 63 -4.22 20.91 -14.28
CA GLU A 63 -3.49 21.40 -13.12
C GLU A 63 -2.74 20.26 -12.43
N LEU A 64 -1.76 20.63 -11.61
CA LEU A 64 -1.09 19.67 -10.72
C LEU A 64 -2.06 19.23 -9.63
N HIS A 65 -2.07 17.94 -9.31
CA HIS A 65 -2.86 17.37 -8.22
C HIS A 65 -2.00 16.60 -7.25
N GLU A 66 -2.47 16.48 -6.00
CA GLU A 66 -1.81 15.71 -4.96
C GLU A 66 -2.79 14.71 -4.34
N PHE A 67 -2.33 13.47 -4.19
CA PHE A 67 -2.97 12.51 -3.30
C PHE A 67 -2.34 12.64 -1.92
N THR A 68 -2.90 13.50 -1.07
CA THR A 68 -2.40 13.78 0.28
C THR A 68 -3.18 12.99 1.31
N ALA A 69 -2.52 12.00 1.95
CA ALA A 69 -3.17 11.07 2.87
C ALA A 69 -2.22 10.64 4.02
N PRO A 70 -1.73 11.59 4.84
CA PRO A 70 -0.64 11.32 5.79
C PRO A 70 -0.98 10.23 6.81
N GLU A 71 -2.20 10.20 7.32
CA GLU A 71 -2.62 9.20 8.31
C GLU A 71 -2.69 7.80 7.69
N PHE A 72 -3.25 7.68 6.49
CA PHE A 72 -3.30 6.42 5.77
C PHE A 72 -1.90 5.91 5.42
N ILE A 73 -1.04 6.77 4.87
CA ILE A 73 0.33 6.41 4.48
C ILE A 73 1.12 5.91 5.68
N ARG A 74 1.02 6.57 6.84
CA ARG A 74 1.67 6.11 8.09
C ARG A 74 1.12 4.79 8.61
N SER A 75 -0.16 4.49 8.36
CA SER A 75 -0.82 3.27 8.83
C SER A 75 -0.59 2.05 7.95
N ALA A 76 -0.02 2.22 6.77
CA ALA A 76 0.20 1.17 5.77
C ALA A 76 1.69 0.80 5.66
N LYS A 77 1.96 -0.43 5.18
CA LYS A 77 3.30 -0.80 4.74
C LYS A 77 3.46 -0.39 3.28
N ILE A 78 4.26 0.63 3.03
CA ILE A 78 4.57 1.11 1.69
C ILE A 78 5.74 0.32 1.11
N HIS A 79 5.60 -0.14 -0.13
CA HIS A 79 6.64 -0.91 -0.83
C HIS A 79 7.58 -0.02 -1.64
N ASN A 80 7.06 1.03 -2.26
CA ASN A 80 7.80 1.96 -3.11
C ASN A 80 7.74 3.41 -2.58
N PRO A 81 8.37 3.69 -1.42
CA PRO A 81 8.27 4.99 -0.75
C PRO A 81 8.90 6.15 -1.54
N GLU A 82 9.68 5.87 -2.57
CA GLU A 82 10.29 6.86 -3.46
C GLU A 82 9.27 7.64 -4.30
N VAL A 83 8.03 7.14 -4.43
CA VAL A 83 6.95 7.85 -5.13
C VAL A 83 6.35 8.98 -4.28
N LEU A 84 6.55 8.93 -2.97
CA LEU A 84 6.07 9.93 -2.03
C LEU A 84 6.97 11.16 -2.00
N ASN A 85 6.40 12.29 -1.57
CA ASN A 85 7.18 13.48 -1.24
C ASN A 85 8.17 13.23 -0.08
N ALA A 86 9.05 14.20 0.21
CA ALA A 86 10.08 14.08 1.25
C ALA A 86 9.48 13.79 2.64
N ASP A 87 8.33 14.38 2.96
CA ASP A 87 7.64 14.21 4.24
C ASP A 87 6.81 12.92 4.32
N LYS A 88 6.73 12.17 3.21
CA LYS A 88 5.95 10.93 3.08
C LYS A 88 4.47 11.10 3.42
N THR A 89 3.90 12.19 2.97
CA THR A 89 2.50 12.57 3.23
C THR A 89 1.63 12.55 1.99
N GLU A 90 2.24 12.60 0.78
CA GLU A 90 1.51 12.75 -0.46
C GLU A 90 2.27 12.25 -1.69
N ILE A 91 1.53 12.10 -2.77
CA ILE A 91 2.05 11.84 -4.12
C ILE A 91 1.60 13.00 -5.01
N VAL A 92 2.57 13.69 -5.61
CA VAL A 92 2.33 14.78 -6.56
C VAL A 92 2.26 14.22 -7.96
N VAL A 93 1.18 14.51 -8.70
CA VAL A 93 0.94 14.01 -10.06
C VAL A 93 0.72 15.19 -11.01
N LYS A 94 1.65 15.38 -11.95
CA LYS A 94 1.57 16.45 -12.95
C LYS A 94 0.53 16.14 -14.02
N PRO A 95 -0.01 17.14 -14.74
CA PRO A 95 -0.90 16.91 -15.87
C PRO A 95 -0.35 15.89 -16.86
N GLY A 96 -1.17 14.88 -17.20
CA GLY A 96 -0.79 13.80 -18.11
C GLY A 96 0.11 12.70 -17.50
N GLU A 97 0.53 12.86 -16.25
CA GLU A 97 1.36 11.89 -15.54
C GLU A 97 0.49 10.82 -14.86
N ALA A 98 1.06 9.62 -14.68
CA ALA A 98 0.50 8.58 -13.83
C ALA A 98 1.57 8.08 -12.85
N LYS A 99 1.16 7.74 -11.63
CA LYS A 99 2.02 7.19 -10.57
C LYS A 99 1.34 6.05 -9.84
N ASP A 100 2.14 5.08 -9.43
CA ASP A 100 1.69 3.92 -8.67
C ASP A 100 2.18 3.97 -7.23
N LEU A 101 1.27 3.77 -6.27
CA LEU A 101 1.61 3.47 -4.88
C LEU A 101 1.33 2.00 -4.61
N LEU A 102 2.37 1.26 -4.22
CA LEU A 102 2.28 -0.15 -3.84
C LEU A 102 2.29 -0.26 -2.31
N PHE A 103 1.24 -0.85 -1.74
CA PHE A 103 1.09 -0.88 -0.28
C PHE A 103 0.24 -2.04 0.22
N VAL A 104 0.39 -2.33 1.52
CA VAL A 104 -0.47 -3.23 2.28
C VAL A 104 -1.08 -2.44 3.44
N PRO A 105 -2.41 -2.27 3.51
CA PRO A 105 -3.07 -1.66 4.66
C PRO A 105 -2.82 -2.49 5.93
N LYS A 106 -2.39 -1.86 7.04
CA LYS A 106 -2.08 -2.56 8.29
C LYS A 106 -3.06 -2.31 9.42
N ALA A 107 -3.77 -1.19 9.38
CA ALA A 107 -4.72 -0.81 10.42
C ALA A 107 -6.12 -0.59 9.82
N ALA A 108 -7.12 -1.27 10.38
CA ALA A 108 -8.51 -1.01 10.07
C ALA A 108 -8.90 0.42 10.52
N GLY A 109 -9.77 1.06 9.78
CA GLY A 109 -10.20 2.42 10.10
C GLY A 109 -10.73 3.19 8.90
N ARG A 110 -11.00 4.46 9.13
CA ARG A 110 -11.42 5.43 8.12
C ARG A 110 -10.39 6.53 8.02
N TYR A 111 -9.92 6.76 6.82
CA TYR A 111 -8.87 7.74 6.52
C TYR A 111 -9.39 8.73 5.49
N ARG A 112 -9.02 9.98 5.64
CA ARG A 112 -9.29 11.02 4.65
C ARG A 112 -8.10 11.14 3.70
N PHE A 113 -8.37 11.46 2.44
CA PHE A 113 -7.39 12.00 1.51
C PHE A 113 -7.93 13.25 0.85
N ILE A 114 -7.04 14.14 0.46
CA ILE A 114 -7.36 15.43 -0.17
C ILE A 114 -6.36 15.70 -1.30
N CYS A 115 -6.70 16.65 -2.17
CA CYS A 115 -5.71 17.39 -2.92
C CYS A 115 -5.33 18.62 -2.11
N ALA A 116 -4.06 18.77 -1.72
CA ALA A 116 -3.64 19.85 -0.81
C ALA A 116 -3.92 21.25 -1.40
N ASP A 117 -3.75 21.41 -2.70
CA ASP A 117 -3.99 22.67 -3.39
C ASP A 117 -5.46 22.95 -3.70
N HIS A 118 -6.35 21.94 -3.68
CA HIS A 118 -7.73 22.08 -4.16
C HIS A 118 -8.79 21.53 -3.18
N ASP A 119 -8.45 21.28 -1.92
CA ASP A 119 -9.40 20.79 -0.90
C ASP A 119 -10.52 21.81 -0.64
N TRP A 120 -10.23 23.09 -0.76
CA TRP A 120 -11.20 24.21 -0.69
C TRP A 120 -12.30 24.10 -1.75
N ALA A 121 -12.01 23.46 -2.90
CA ALA A 121 -12.97 23.22 -3.98
C ALA A 121 -13.71 21.87 -3.83
N GLY A 122 -13.51 21.15 -2.69
CA GLY A 122 -14.13 19.87 -2.45
C GLY A 122 -13.38 18.67 -3.04
N MET A 123 -12.12 18.82 -3.45
CA MET A 123 -11.30 17.73 -3.96
C MET A 123 -10.80 16.87 -2.80
N VAL A 124 -11.70 16.03 -2.29
CA VAL A 124 -11.52 15.20 -1.10
C VAL A 124 -12.09 13.80 -1.32
N GLY A 125 -11.61 12.84 -0.54
CA GLY A 125 -12.12 11.49 -0.53
C GLY A 125 -11.86 10.76 0.77
N LYS A 126 -12.23 9.49 0.82
CA LYS A 126 -12.05 8.65 1.99
C LYS A 126 -11.66 7.21 1.63
N ILE A 127 -10.85 6.62 2.49
CA ILE A 127 -10.47 5.22 2.47
C ILE A 127 -11.09 4.55 3.70
N THR A 128 -11.74 3.41 3.50
CA THR A 128 -12.17 2.53 4.58
C THR A 128 -11.34 1.25 4.50
N VAL A 129 -10.62 0.92 5.56
CA VAL A 129 -9.89 -0.35 5.71
C VAL A 129 -10.69 -1.25 6.66
N LYS A 130 -11.04 -2.45 6.20
CA LYS A 130 -11.79 -3.46 6.95
C LYS A 130 -10.90 -4.61 7.40
#